data_052ea577c5a30b7462722f0bec254090
#
_entry.id   052ea577c5a30b7462722f0bec254090
#
_cell.length_a   1.000
_cell.length_b   1.000
_cell.length_c   1.000
_cell.angle_alpha   90.00
_cell.angle_beta   90.00
_cell.angle_gamma   90.00
#
_symmetry.space_group_name_H-M   'P 1'
#
loop_
_entity.id
_entity.type
_entity.pdbx_description
1 polymer ?
#
loop_
_entity_poly.entity_id
_entity_poly.type
_entity_poly.pdbx_seq_one_letter_code
_entity_poly.pdbx_strand_id
1 'polypeptide(L)'
;MRRLMVLGNLLLAAFPAAAAPPAAPDCSVPNEIVEDNPRLPELAEHLQQKHPVTIVVIGGASTAGLASGNAAEYAYPQRLAVALKQRYPGVPITVLNKGVSRQTTQEMIDRFPRDVFALAPTLVIWETGTFDAARSVDVDVFSAALTSGLAELKEHKLETMLINMQYSRSTASVINFMPYLETMQHIADVDGVYLFRRFEMMKYWAENGIFSFAEVPVERRTELAAQVYQCLADRLADAIAHAITTP
;
A
#
# COMPACT_ATOMS: atom_id res chain seq x y z
N MET A 1 20.58 -24.38 -77.17
CA MET A 1 19.70 -23.63 -76.22
C MET A 1 19.99 -24.14 -74.78
N ARG A 2 20.82 -23.40 -74.02
CA ARG A 2 21.18 -23.77 -72.63
C ARG A 2 20.30 -22.94 -71.68
N ARG A 3 19.45 -23.59 -70.89
CA ARG A 3 18.65 -22.93 -69.83
C ARG A 3 19.51 -22.80 -68.56
N LEU A 4 19.77 -21.58 -68.13
CA LEU A 4 20.37 -21.27 -66.84
C LEU A 4 19.27 -21.38 -65.78
N MET A 5 19.46 -22.27 -64.78
CA MET A 5 18.67 -22.28 -63.53
C MET A 5 19.33 -21.33 -62.52
N VAL A 6 18.63 -20.29 -62.16
CA VAL A 6 19.03 -19.40 -61.03
C VAL A 6 18.43 -19.98 -59.75
N LEU A 7 19.27 -20.52 -58.85
CA LEU A 7 18.87 -20.88 -57.48
C LEU A 7 18.85 -19.59 -56.66
N GLY A 8 17.67 -19.17 -56.26
CA GLY A 8 17.51 -18.09 -55.27
C GLY A 8 17.70 -18.64 -53.84
N ASN A 9 18.76 -18.18 -53.18
CA ASN A 9 18.96 -18.45 -51.76
C ASN A 9 18.00 -17.56 -50.93
N LEU A 10 17.01 -18.17 -50.29
CA LEU A 10 16.14 -17.52 -49.32
C LEU A 10 16.88 -17.43 -47.99
N LEU A 11 17.41 -16.26 -47.63
CA LEU A 11 17.95 -15.98 -46.29
C LEU A 11 16.77 -15.79 -45.32
N LEU A 12 16.50 -16.80 -44.49
CA LEU A 12 15.63 -16.67 -43.34
C LEU A 12 16.35 -15.81 -42.27
N ALA A 13 15.92 -14.59 -42.12
CA ALA A 13 16.32 -13.74 -40.99
C ALA A 13 15.68 -14.27 -39.71
N ALA A 14 16.49 -14.83 -38.82
CA ALA A 14 16.07 -15.19 -37.47
C ALA A 14 15.89 -13.89 -36.65
N PHE A 15 14.63 -13.53 -36.33
CA PHE A 15 14.36 -12.48 -35.36
C PHE A 15 14.72 -12.98 -33.95
N PRO A 16 15.48 -12.20 -33.17
CA PRO A 16 15.71 -12.56 -31.77
C PRO A 16 14.37 -12.61 -31.05
N ALA A 17 14.07 -13.72 -30.38
CA ALA A 17 12.91 -13.82 -29.51
C ALA A 17 13.04 -12.75 -28.40
N ALA A 18 12.05 -11.84 -28.32
CA ALA A 18 11.99 -10.91 -27.23
C ALA A 18 11.93 -11.70 -25.91
N ALA A 19 12.84 -11.40 -24.98
CA ALA A 19 12.82 -12.02 -23.67
C ALA A 19 11.44 -11.76 -23.01
N ALA A 20 10.81 -12.81 -22.51
CA ALA A 20 9.56 -12.68 -21.78
C ALA A 20 9.76 -11.70 -20.61
N PRO A 21 8.80 -10.81 -20.32
CA PRO A 21 8.89 -9.94 -19.16
C PRO A 21 9.09 -10.79 -17.91
N PRO A 22 9.91 -10.34 -16.95
CA PRO A 22 10.10 -11.06 -15.69
C PRO A 22 8.74 -11.33 -15.03
N ALA A 23 8.55 -12.53 -14.50
CA ALA A 23 7.34 -12.88 -13.77
C ALA A 23 7.12 -11.87 -12.64
N ALA A 24 5.85 -11.49 -12.40
CA ALA A 24 5.52 -10.65 -11.26
C ALA A 24 5.99 -11.34 -9.96
N PRO A 25 6.53 -10.59 -8.99
CA PRO A 25 6.99 -11.19 -7.74
C PRO A 25 5.81 -11.82 -6.99
N ASP A 26 6.08 -12.92 -6.28
CA ASP A 26 5.10 -13.51 -5.37
C ASP A 26 4.94 -12.63 -4.14
N CYS A 27 3.82 -11.92 -4.06
CA CYS A 27 3.49 -11.04 -2.96
C CYS A 27 2.82 -11.76 -1.77
N SER A 28 2.78 -13.09 -1.77
CA SER A 28 2.19 -13.85 -0.67
C SER A 28 2.94 -13.62 0.64
N VAL A 29 2.22 -13.73 1.74
CA VAL A 29 2.74 -13.68 3.11
C VAL A 29 2.03 -14.76 3.92
N PRO A 30 2.66 -15.28 5.01
CA PRO A 30 1.99 -16.18 5.93
C PRO A 30 0.71 -15.59 6.51
N ASN A 31 -0.29 -16.46 6.76
CA ASN A 31 -1.59 -16.04 7.30
C ASN A 31 -1.47 -15.30 8.64
N GLU A 32 -0.50 -15.69 9.48
CA GLU A 32 -0.24 -15.08 10.78
C GLU A 32 0.11 -13.56 10.69
N ILE A 33 0.51 -13.09 9.50
CA ILE A 33 0.72 -11.66 9.24
C ILE A 33 -0.59 -10.96 8.85
N VAL A 34 -1.59 -11.70 8.37
CA VAL A 34 -2.83 -11.18 7.78
C VAL A 34 -4.05 -11.43 8.68
N GLU A 35 -3.91 -12.25 9.73
CA GLU A 35 -4.98 -12.66 10.62
C GLU A 35 -5.44 -11.53 11.55
N ASP A 36 -6.19 -10.61 10.98
CA ASP A 36 -7.12 -9.79 11.74
C ASP A 36 -8.47 -9.88 11.03
N ASN A 37 -9.53 -9.85 11.79
CA ASN A 37 -10.89 -9.99 11.29
C ASN A 37 -11.52 -8.59 11.10
N PRO A 38 -11.07 -7.85 10.07
CA PRO A 38 -11.52 -6.47 9.87
C PRO A 38 -12.99 -6.48 9.49
N ARG A 39 -13.74 -5.50 9.99
CA ARG A 39 -15.13 -5.28 9.58
C ARG A 39 -15.25 -3.89 9.00
N LEU A 40 -15.74 -3.82 7.78
CA LEU A 40 -16.02 -2.60 7.04
C LEU A 40 -17.47 -2.65 6.52
N PRO A 41 -18.48 -2.58 7.43
CA PRO A 41 -19.88 -2.78 7.07
C PRO A 41 -20.41 -1.69 6.14
N GLU A 42 -20.03 -0.44 6.30
CA GLU A 42 -20.47 0.66 5.43
C GLU A 42 -19.88 0.51 4.02
N LEU A 43 -18.58 0.20 3.93
CA LEU A 43 -17.95 -0.10 2.66
C LEU A 43 -18.58 -1.33 2.00
N ALA A 44 -18.88 -2.38 2.77
CA ALA A 44 -19.54 -3.59 2.27
C ALA A 44 -20.91 -3.28 1.66
N GLU A 45 -21.71 -2.46 2.33
CA GLU A 45 -23.03 -2.02 1.84
C GLU A 45 -22.89 -1.24 0.53
N HIS A 46 -22.00 -0.26 0.46
CA HIS A 46 -21.76 0.52 -0.76
C HIS A 46 -21.35 -0.36 -1.94
N LEU A 47 -20.45 -1.33 -1.72
CA LEU A 47 -19.99 -2.25 -2.77
C LEU A 47 -21.12 -3.18 -3.25
N GLN A 48 -21.93 -3.71 -2.33
CA GLN A 48 -23.07 -4.59 -2.65
C GLN A 48 -24.16 -3.87 -3.42
N GLN A 49 -24.48 -2.63 -3.02
CA GLN A 49 -25.51 -1.81 -3.64
C GLN A 49 -25.00 -1.05 -4.88
N LYS A 50 -23.72 -1.19 -5.21
CA LYS A 50 -23.05 -0.45 -6.29
C LYS A 50 -23.12 1.07 -6.13
N HIS A 51 -23.17 1.54 -4.90
CA HIS A 51 -23.07 2.95 -4.57
C HIS A 51 -21.65 3.46 -4.79
N PRO A 52 -21.46 4.77 -5.06
CA PRO A 52 -20.12 5.35 -5.15
C PRO A 52 -19.32 5.13 -3.88
N VAL A 53 -18.06 4.73 -4.04
CA VAL A 53 -17.09 4.53 -2.96
C VAL A 53 -15.98 5.55 -3.10
N THR A 54 -15.73 6.32 -2.06
CA THR A 54 -14.56 7.22 -1.94
C THR A 54 -13.65 6.73 -0.84
N ILE A 55 -12.42 6.38 -1.19
CA ILE A 55 -11.37 5.98 -0.24
C ILE A 55 -10.34 7.09 -0.17
N VAL A 56 -10.11 7.62 1.02
CA VAL A 56 -9.00 8.56 1.27
C VAL A 56 -7.83 7.78 1.86
N VAL A 57 -6.67 7.86 1.22
CA VAL A 57 -5.42 7.29 1.74
C VAL A 57 -4.55 8.43 2.22
N ILE A 58 -4.48 8.64 3.53
CA ILE A 58 -3.63 9.65 4.16
C ILE A 58 -2.38 9.01 4.74
N GLY A 59 -1.23 9.66 4.58
CA GLY A 59 0.03 9.07 5.03
C GLY A 59 1.27 9.87 4.64
N GLY A 60 2.42 9.21 4.73
CA GLY A 60 3.74 9.77 4.54
C GLY A 60 4.30 9.66 3.10
N ALA A 61 5.62 9.48 3.01
CA ALA A 61 6.37 9.43 1.74
C ALA A 61 6.00 8.23 0.87
N SER A 62 5.69 7.08 1.46
CA SER A 62 5.28 5.88 0.73
C SER A 62 3.87 6.02 0.16
N THR A 63 2.95 6.62 0.92
CA THR A 63 1.62 6.99 0.42
C THR A 63 1.72 7.98 -0.73
N ALA A 64 2.58 9.01 -0.60
CA ALA A 64 2.86 9.94 -1.69
C ALA A 64 3.52 9.28 -2.92
N GLY A 65 4.05 8.07 -2.80
CA GLY A 65 4.66 7.32 -3.90
C GLY A 65 6.05 7.81 -4.33
N LEU A 66 6.76 8.53 -3.47
CA LEU A 66 8.01 9.22 -3.85
C LEU A 66 9.13 8.29 -4.34
N ALA A 67 9.16 7.05 -3.89
CA ALA A 67 10.21 6.10 -4.28
C ALA A 67 9.99 5.47 -5.66
N SER A 68 8.79 5.56 -6.24
CA SER A 68 8.41 4.84 -7.48
C SER A 68 8.80 5.54 -8.78
N GLY A 69 9.34 6.76 -8.71
CA GLY A 69 9.71 7.57 -9.88
C GLY A 69 8.51 8.20 -10.63
N ASN A 70 7.35 7.56 -10.64
CA ASN A 70 6.09 8.09 -11.17
C ASN A 70 4.95 7.79 -10.18
N ALA A 71 4.75 8.68 -9.23
CA ALA A 71 3.74 8.52 -8.19
C ALA A 71 2.31 8.48 -8.73
N ALA A 72 2.03 9.20 -9.81
CA ALA A 72 0.70 9.23 -10.42
C ALA A 72 0.27 7.86 -10.97
N GLU A 73 1.22 7.00 -11.26
CA GLU A 73 0.98 5.65 -11.79
C GLU A 73 1.28 4.55 -10.77
N TYR A 74 2.39 4.68 -10.02
CA TYR A 74 2.95 3.58 -9.24
C TYR A 74 2.79 3.70 -7.74
N ALA A 75 2.32 4.83 -7.19
CA ALA A 75 2.02 4.90 -5.76
C ALA A 75 0.96 3.84 -5.39
N TYR A 76 1.11 3.20 -4.22
CA TYR A 76 0.20 2.12 -3.84
C TYR A 76 -1.28 2.53 -3.78
N PRO A 77 -1.67 3.78 -3.45
CA PRO A 77 -3.08 4.17 -3.51
C PRO A 77 -3.64 4.16 -4.94
N GLN A 78 -2.83 4.54 -5.95
CA GLN A 78 -3.22 4.47 -7.36
C GLN A 78 -3.37 3.02 -7.83
N ARG A 79 -2.46 2.15 -7.42
CA ARG A 79 -2.53 0.71 -7.71
C ARG A 79 -3.73 0.06 -7.01
N LEU A 80 -4.03 0.46 -5.78
CA LEU A 80 -5.23 0.03 -5.07
C LEU A 80 -6.51 0.40 -5.83
N ALA A 81 -6.57 1.63 -6.38
CA ALA A 81 -7.71 2.04 -7.20
C ALA A 81 -7.92 1.12 -8.41
N VAL A 82 -6.84 0.69 -9.06
CA VAL A 82 -6.89 -0.25 -10.19
C VAL A 82 -7.37 -1.62 -9.72
N ALA A 83 -6.79 -2.16 -8.65
CA ALA A 83 -7.13 -3.48 -8.10
C ALA A 83 -8.61 -3.56 -7.67
N LEU A 84 -9.11 -2.53 -6.96
CA LEU A 84 -10.49 -2.49 -6.51
C LEU A 84 -11.48 -2.35 -7.68
N LYS A 85 -11.19 -1.54 -8.70
CA LYS A 85 -12.04 -1.42 -9.89
C LYS A 85 -12.12 -2.73 -10.68
N GLN A 86 -11.03 -3.50 -10.73
CA GLN A 86 -11.04 -4.83 -11.36
C GLN A 86 -11.85 -5.84 -10.55
N ARG A 87 -11.77 -5.78 -9.23
CA ARG A 87 -12.47 -6.70 -8.31
C ARG A 87 -13.97 -6.41 -8.21
N TYR A 88 -14.37 -5.14 -8.29
CA TYR A 88 -15.76 -4.68 -8.16
C TYR A 88 -16.23 -3.94 -9.42
N PRO A 89 -16.39 -4.66 -10.55
CA PRO A 89 -16.80 -4.03 -11.81
C PRO A 89 -18.20 -3.44 -11.68
N GLY A 90 -18.36 -2.20 -12.16
CA GLY A 90 -19.63 -1.49 -12.11
C GLY A 90 -19.89 -0.70 -10.82
N VAL A 91 -18.96 -0.71 -9.86
CA VAL A 91 -18.96 0.21 -8.72
C VAL A 91 -18.11 1.44 -9.05
N PRO A 92 -18.61 2.68 -8.89
CA PRO A 92 -17.81 3.89 -9.04
C PRO A 92 -16.85 4.03 -7.85
N ILE A 93 -15.58 3.60 -8.00
CA ILE A 93 -14.58 3.66 -6.94
C ILE A 93 -13.57 4.77 -7.23
N THR A 94 -13.38 5.67 -6.26
CA THR A 94 -12.37 6.72 -6.27
C THR A 94 -11.43 6.54 -5.08
N VAL A 95 -10.11 6.48 -5.34
CA VAL A 95 -9.09 6.46 -4.29
C VAL A 95 -8.30 7.77 -4.38
N LEU A 96 -8.33 8.54 -3.30
CA LEU A 96 -7.70 9.85 -3.19
C LEU A 96 -6.42 9.73 -2.38
N ASN A 97 -5.28 9.96 -3.03
CA ASN A 97 -3.98 9.94 -2.39
C ASN A 97 -3.71 11.28 -1.70
N LYS A 98 -3.60 11.26 -0.37
CA LYS A 98 -3.28 12.39 0.52
C LYS A 98 -1.94 12.16 1.25
N GLY A 99 -1.00 11.51 0.59
CA GLY A 99 0.36 11.33 1.10
C GLY A 99 1.15 12.63 1.10
N VAL A 100 1.78 12.96 2.24
CA VAL A 100 2.71 14.09 2.38
C VAL A 100 3.95 13.61 3.15
N SER A 101 5.12 13.76 2.53
CA SER A 101 6.37 13.28 3.11
C SER A 101 6.73 14.01 4.42
N ARG A 102 7.41 13.28 5.31
CA ARG A 102 7.98 13.82 6.55
C ARG A 102 6.96 14.39 7.53
N GLN A 103 5.77 13.82 7.59
CA GLN A 103 4.76 14.17 8.57
C GLN A 103 4.71 13.16 9.70
N THR A 104 4.64 13.67 10.92
CA THR A 104 4.29 12.92 12.12
C THR A 104 2.79 12.64 12.15
N THR A 105 2.37 11.77 13.06
CA THR A 105 0.97 11.45 13.31
C THR A 105 0.16 12.72 13.59
N GLN A 106 0.65 13.60 14.46
CA GLN A 106 -0.03 14.87 14.77
C GLN A 106 -0.17 15.79 13.54
N GLU A 107 0.89 15.95 12.75
CA GLU A 107 0.86 16.77 11.53
C GLU A 107 -0.11 16.21 10.48
N MET A 108 -0.40 14.91 10.49
CA MET A 108 -1.44 14.30 9.65
C MET A 108 -2.85 14.64 10.18
N ILE A 109 -3.06 14.58 11.50
CA ILE A 109 -4.33 14.94 12.15
C ILE A 109 -4.69 16.39 11.87
N ASP A 110 -3.73 17.31 11.98
CA ASP A 110 -3.92 18.75 11.75
C ASP A 110 -4.53 19.06 10.38
N ARG A 111 -4.42 18.13 9.42
CA ARG A 111 -4.99 18.30 8.09
C ARG A 111 -6.21 17.40 7.79
N PHE A 112 -6.73 16.65 8.76
CA PHE A 112 -7.95 15.84 8.59
C PHE A 112 -9.15 16.69 8.10
N PRO A 113 -9.39 17.91 8.60
CA PRO A 113 -10.50 18.72 8.12
C PRO A 113 -10.50 18.93 6.60
N ARG A 114 -9.33 19.21 6.03
CA ARG A 114 -9.18 19.49 4.59
C ARG A 114 -9.04 18.23 3.76
N ASP A 115 -8.24 17.26 4.23
CA ASP A 115 -7.78 16.14 3.41
C ASP A 115 -8.60 14.86 3.62
N VAL A 116 -9.44 14.82 4.68
CA VAL A 116 -10.32 13.70 5.00
C VAL A 116 -11.78 14.15 5.07
N PHE A 117 -12.16 14.97 6.04
CA PHE A 117 -13.57 15.27 6.31
C PHE A 117 -14.27 16.02 5.18
N ALA A 118 -13.60 17.00 4.56
CA ALA A 118 -14.14 17.74 3.40
C ALA A 118 -14.40 16.84 2.17
N LEU A 119 -13.89 15.61 2.15
CA LEU A 119 -14.03 14.67 1.03
C LEU A 119 -15.13 13.63 1.28
N ALA A 120 -15.70 13.58 2.49
CA ALA A 120 -16.74 12.64 2.91
C ALA A 120 -16.45 11.19 2.44
N PRO A 121 -15.33 10.59 2.83
CA PRO A 121 -14.95 9.25 2.35
C PRO A 121 -15.82 8.16 2.96
N THR A 122 -16.02 7.06 2.22
CA THR A 122 -16.58 5.79 2.72
C THR A 122 -15.56 5.05 3.58
N LEU A 123 -14.26 5.18 3.27
CA LEU A 123 -13.17 4.53 4.00
C LEU A 123 -11.97 5.47 4.09
N VAL A 124 -11.38 5.55 5.27
CA VAL A 124 -10.07 6.17 5.50
C VAL A 124 -9.02 5.09 5.67
N ILE A 125 -7.97 5.12 4.87
CA ILE A 125 -6.76 4.31 5.07
C ILE A 125 -5.67 5.26 5.58
N TRP A 126 -5.26 5.08 6.84
CA TRP A 126 -4.30 5.96 7.51
C TRP A 126 -2.96 5.26 7.74
N GLU A 127 -1.95 5.65 6.96
CA GLU A 127 -0.57 5.22 7.15
C GLU A 127 0.15 6.21 8.06
N THR A 128 0.67 5.75 9.23
CA THR A 128 1.35 6.64 10.18
C THR A 128 2.50 5.97 10.93
N GLY A 129 3.16 6.71 11.82
CA GLY A 129 4.21 6.24 12.74
C GLY A 129 5.63 6.19 12.16
N THR A 130 5.81 6.11 10.82
CA THR A 130 7.14 6.00 10.22
C THR A 130 8.02 7.22 10.54
N PHE A 131 7.47 8.41 10.43
CA PHE A 131 8.24 9.64 10.66
C PHE A 131 8.33 10.00 12.13
N ASP A 132 7.35 9.59 12.94
CA ASP A 132 7.40 9.67 14.40
C ASP A 132 8.61 8.87 14.94
N ALA A 133 8.75 7.61 14.52
CA ALA A 133 9.88 6.77 14.88
C ALA A 133 11.22 7.34 14.35
N ALA A 134 11.25 7.84 13.12
CA ALA A 134 12.46 8.42 12.52
C ALA A 134 12.92 9.70 13.23
N ARG A 135 11.99 10.46 13.83
CA ARG A 135 12.28 11.66 14.64
C ARG A 135 12.43 11.36 16.12
N SER A 136 12.30 10.11 16.53
CA SER A 136 12.29 9.68 17.94
C SER A 136 11.27 10.50 18.77
N VAL A 137 10.07 10.72 18.19
CA VAL A 137 8.96 11.30 18.96
C VAL A 137 8.68 10.39 20.16
N ASP A 138 8.51 10.98 21.33
CA ASP A 138 8.19 10.22 22.53
C ASP A 138 6.98 9.29 22.29
N VAL A 139 7.08 8.04 22.75
CA VAL A 139 6.08 7.00 22.44
C VAL A 139 4.72 7.34 23.06
N ASP A 140 4.69 7.99 24.24
CA ASP A 140 3.44 8.41 24.86
C ASP A 140 2.79 9.57 24.08
N VAL A 141 3.61 10.48 23.52
CA VAL A 141 3.13 11.54 22.63
C VAL A 141 2.55 10.96 21.34
N PHE A 142 3.26 9.99 20.74
CA PHE A 142 2.75 9.26 19.57
C PHE A 142 1.45 8.52 19.88
N SER A 143 1.39 7.81 21.00
CA SER A 143 0.20 7.08 21.47
C SER A 143 -1.00 8.01 21.64
N ALA A 144 -0.80 9.14 22.33
CA ALA A 144 -1.85 10.13 22.53
C ALA A 144 -2.37 10.71 21.21
N ALA A 145 -1.46 11.04 20.28
CA ALA A 145 -1.83 11.54 18.95
C ALA A 145 -2.64 10.49 18.17
N LEU A 146 -2.16 9.24 18.11
CA LEU A 146 -2.84 8.18 17.39
C LEU A 146 -4.25 7.93 17.93
N THR A 147 -4.39 7.82 19.26
CA THR A 147 -5.68 7.65 19.93
C THR A 147 -6.62 8.83 19.65
N SER A 148 -6.11 10.08 19.72
CA SER A 148 -6.90 11.27 19.42
C SER A 148 -7.38 11.29 17.97
N GLY A 149 -6.52 10.96 17.02
CA GLY A 149 -6.89 10.91 15.60
C GLY A 149 -7.92 9.83 15.28
N LEU A 150 -7.81 8.64 15.89
CA LEU A 150 -8.83 7.59 15.74
C LEU A 150 -10.17 7.99 16.36
N ALA A 151 -10.15 8.67 17.52
CA ALA A 151 -11.35 9.19 18.15
C ALA A 151 -12.05 10.23 17.26
N GLU A 152 -11.28 11.13 16.63
CA GLU A 152 -11.82 12.14 15.71
C GLU A 152 -12.44 11.50 14.45
N LEU A 153 -11.77 10.50 13.85
CA LEU A 153 -12.32 9.73 12.72
C LEU A 153 -13.62 9.02 13.10
N LYS A 154 -13.67 8.43 14.29
CA LYS A 154 -14.85 7.75 14.83
C LYS A 154 -16.00 8.71 15.13
N GLU A 155 -15.72 9.91 15.65
CA GLU A 155 -16.72 10.96 15.89
C GLU A 155 -17.37 11.39 14.56
N HIS A 156 -16.58 11.43 13.48
CA HIS A 156 -17.06 11.67 12.13
C HIS A 156 -17.70 10.43 11.47
N LYS A 157 -17.83 9.31 12.19
CA LYS A 157 -18.42 8.04 11.73
C LYS A 157 -17.74 7.46 10.48
N LEU A 158 -16.44 7.62 10.37
CA LEU A 158 -15.65 7.13 9.24
C LEU A 158 -15.08 5.75 9.53
N GLU A 159 -15.35 4.79 8.65
CA GLU A 159 -14.62 3.52 8.68
C GLU A 159 -13.14 3.76 8.44
N THR A 160 -12.29 3.11 9.23
CA THR A 160 -10.86 3.37 9.22
C THR A 160 -10.06 2.07 9.21
N MET A 161 -9.05 2.02 8.35
CA MET A 161 -7.96 1.05 8.38
C MET A 161 -6.65 1.77 8.70
N LEU A 162 -5.89 1.25 9.66
CA LEU A 162 -4.53 1.70 9.91
C LEU A 162 -3.54 0.92 9.05
N ILE A 163 -2.48 1.58 8.61
CA ILE A 163 -1.28 0.94 8.05
C ILE A 163 -0.10 1.31 8.93
N ASN A 164 0.62 0.30 9.43
CA ASN A 164 1.82 0.55 10.20
C ASN A 164 3.03 0.94 9.30
N MET A 165 4.22 1.06 9.89
CA MET A 165 5.41 1.60 9.26
C MET A 165 5.90 0.74 8.10
N GLN A 166 6.68 1.34 7.21
CA GLN A 166 7.43 0.60 6.21
C GLN A 166 8.68 -0.04 6.81
N TYR A 167 9.07 -1.19 6.28
CA TYR A 167 10.32 -1.86 6.63
C TYR A 167 11.36 -1.73 5.50
N SER A 168 12.59 -1.46 5.86
CA SER A 168 13.77 -1.82 5.07
C SER A 168 14.92 -2.18 6.02
N ARG A 169 15.81 -3.06 5.61
CA ARG A 169 16.98 -3.44 6.45
C ARG A 169 17.80 -2.22 6.87
N SER A 170 18.00 -1.25 5.97
CA SER A 170 18.77 -0.05 6.25
C SER A 170 18.08 0.89 7.25
N THR A 171 16.77 1.08 7.16
CA THR A 171 16.05 1.92 8.13
C THR A 171 15.91 1.22 9.48
N ALA A 172 15.62 -0.07 9.50
CA ALA A 172 15.48 -0.85 10.74
C ALA A 172 16.81 -1.02 11.52
N SER A 173 17.97 -0.81 10.87
CA SER A 173 19.26 -0.83 11.56
C SER A 173 19.56 0.46 12.34
N VAL A 174 18.85 1.56 12.09
CA VAL A 174 19.11 2.88 12.68
C VAL A 174 17.90 3.47 13.41
N ILE A 175 16.69 2.98 13.13
CA ILE A 175 15.45 3.44 13.74
C ILE A 175 14.86 2.31 14.57
N ASN A 176 14.58 2.58 15.85
CA ASN A 176 13.85 1.66 16.70
C ASN A 176 12.34 1.77 16.46
N PHE A 177 11.81 0.94 15.57
CA PHE A 177 10.38 0.91 15.25
C PHE A 177 9.53 0.16 16.30
N MET A 178 10.13 -0.75 17.09
CA MET A 178 9.37 -1.69 17.92
C MET A 178 8.38 -1.02 18.89
N PRO A 179 8.75 0.02 19.67
CA PRO A 179 7.78 0.64 20.60
C PRO A 179 6.57 1.24 19.87
N TYR A 180 6.76 1.79 18.68
CA TYR A 180 5.67 2.37 17.89
C TYR A 180 4.78 1.30 17.26
N LEU A 181 5.36 0.19 16.79
CA LEU A 181 4.60 -0.96 16.26
C LEU A 181 3.72 -1.59 17.34
N GLU A 182 4.29 -1.82 18.54
CA GLU A 182 3.57 -2.36 19.69
C GLU A 182 2.44 -1.43 20.14
N THR A 183 2.69 -0.13 20.16
CA THR A 183 1.67 0.90 20.47
C THR A 183 0.55 0.89 19.45
N MET A 184 0.87 0.85 18.14
CA MET A 184 -0.15 0.79 17.09
C MET A 184 -1.00 -0.48 17.18
N GLN A 185 -0.37 -1.64 17.42
CA GLN A 185 -1.09 -2.90 17.59
C GLN A 185 -2.04 -2.82 18.78
N HIS A 186 -1.53 -2.38 19.93
CA HIS A 186 -2.34 -2.26 21.14
C HIS A 186 -3.56 -1.33 20.95
N ILE A 187 -3.36 -0.15 20.35
CA ILE A 187 -4.45 0.81 20.13
C ILE A 187 -5.46 0.23 19.12
N ALA A 188 -4.98 -0.40 18.04
CA ALA A 188 -5.85 -1.02 17.06
C ALA A 188 -6.74 -2.11 17.69
N ASP A 189 -6.16 -2.96 18.56
CA ASP A 189 -6.89 -4.02 19.28
C ASP A 189 -7.94 -3.44 20.23
N VAL A 190 -7.59 -2.37 20.98
CA VAL A 190 -8.50 -1.73 21.95
C VAL A 190 -9.66 -1.03 21.25
N ASP A 191 -9.38 -0.31 20.17
CA ASP A 191 -10.39 0.47 19.44
C ASP A 191 -11.15 -0.36 18.40
N GLY A 192 -10.74 -1.62 18.15
CA GLY A 192 -11.33 -2.52 17.16
C GLY A 192 -11.11 -2.01 15.73
N VAL A 193 -10.00 -1.31 15.47
CA VAL A 193 -9.60 -0.80 14.16
C VAL A 193 -8.67 -1.78 13.48
N TYR A 194 -8.93 -2.09 12.22
CA TYR A 194 -8.05 -2.97 11.45
C TYR A 194 -6.66 -2.38 11.25
N LEU A 195 -5.62 -3.14 11.61
CA LEU A 195 -4.22 -2.78 11.39
C LEU A 195 -3.63 -3.61 10.24
N PHE A 196 -3.41 -2.97 9.10
CA PHE A 196 -2.65 -3.57 8.01
C PHE A 196 -1.16 -3.60 8.35
N ARG A 197 -0.64 -4.78 8.64
CA ARG A 197 0.71 -5.03 9.17
C ARG A 197 1.78 -4.97 8.09
N ARG A 198 1.92 -3.79 7.47
CA ARG A 198 2.85 -3.55 6.36
C ARG A 198 4.31 -3.81 6.73
N PHE A 199 4.72 -3.44 7.95
CA PHE A 199 6.09 -3.65 8.42
C PHE A 199 6.46 -5.13 8.40
N GLU A 200 5.60 -5.97 8.93
CA GLU A 200 5.78 -7.41 9.00
C GLU A 200 5.79 -8.05 7.61
N MET A 201 4.89 -7.63 6.73
CA MET A 201 4.86 -8.08 5.33
C MET A 201 6.16 -7.73 4.60
N MET A 202 6.58 -6.47 4.67
CA MET A 202 7.81 -6.02 4.01
C MET A 202 9.06 -6.66 4.62
N LYS A 203 9.07 -6.91 5.93
CA LYS A 203 10.13 -7.66 6.60
C LYS A 203 10.21 -9.08 6.07
N TYR A 204 9.07 -9.78 6.02
CA TYR A 204 8.98 -11.13 5.46
C TYR A 204 9.51 -11.17 4.02
N TRP A 205 9.06 -10.25 3.15
CA TRP A 205 9.55 -10.19 1.77
C TRP A 205 11.06 -9.95 1.67
N ALA A 206 11.61 -9.09 2.52
CA ALA A 206 13.05 -8.81 2.53
C ALA A 206 13.90 -9.98 3.08
N GLU A 207 13.39 -10.70 4.08
CA GLU A 207 14.07 -11.84 4.69
C GLU A 207 14.04 -13.08 3.79
N ASN A 208 12.99 -13.23 2.98
CA ASN A 208 12.83 -14.33 2.02
C ASN A 208 13.33 -13.99 0.59
N GLY A 209 14.01 -12.85 0.42
CA GLY A 209 14.64 -12.48 -0.85
C GLY A 209 13.67 -12.08 -1.96
N ILE A 210 12.38 -11.86 -1.65
CA ILE A 210 11.37 -11.43 -2.63
C ILE A 210 11.70 -10.00 -3.10
N PHE A 211 12.08 -9.12 -2.15
CA PHE A 211 12.54 -7.77 -2.44
C PHE A 211 13.83 -7.45 -1.66
N SER A 212 14.93 -7.20 -2.38
CA SER A 212 16.22 -6.83 -1.80
C SER A 212 16.76 -5.56 -2.42
N PHE A 213 16.52 -4.41 -1.76
CA PHE A 213 17.04 -3.12 -2.21
C PHE A 213 18.58 -3.02 -2.15
N ALA A 214 19.23 -3.83 -1.32
CA ALA A 214 20.69 -3.85 -1.19
C ALA A 214 21.36 -4.47 -2.42
N GLU A 215 20.70 -5.42 -3.09
CA GLU A 215 21.24 -6.18 -4.22
C GLU A 215 20.90 -5.54 -5.58
N VAL A 216 19.99 -4.55 -5.58
CA VAL A 216 19.55 -3.90 -6.81
C VAL A 216 20.37 -2.62 -7.05
N PRO A 217 20.93 -2.43 -8.26
CA PRO A 217 21.60 -1.19 -8.64
C PRO A 217 20.70 0.05 -8.40
N VAL A 218 21.33 1.18 -8.08
CA VAL A 218 20.60 2.41 -7.73
C VAL A 218 19.59 2.80 -8.80
N GLU A 219 19.94 2.61 -10.07
CA GLU A 219 19.15 2.95 -11.25
C GLU A 219 17.84 2.12 -11.33
N ARG A 220 17.82 0.94 -10.71
CA ARG A 220 16.66 0.04 -10.71
C ARG A 220 15.84 0.09 -9.42
N ARG A 221 16.23 0.90 -8.44
CA ARG A 221 15.51 0.98 -7.16
C ARG A 221 14.11 1.56 -7.28
N THR A 222 13.87 2.45 -8.23
CA THR A 222 12.53 2.98 -8.51
C THR A 222 11.60 1.92 -9.09
N GLU A 223 12.11 1.05 -9.96
CA GLU A 223 11.38 -0.10 -10.49
C GLU A 223 11.01 -1.08 -9.37
N LEU A 224 11.98 -1.41 -8.50
CA LEU A 224 11.74 -2.28 -7.36
C LEU A 224 10.71 -1.67 -6.39
N ALA A 225 10.79 -0.37 -6.13
CA ALA A 225 9.80 0.31 -5.30
C ALA A 225 8.38 0.27 -5.90
N ALA A 226 8.26 0.41 -7.23
CA ALA A 226 6.99 0.27 -7.92
C ALA A 226 6.40 -1.15 -7.79
N GLN A 227 7.25 -2.20 -7.82
CA GLN A 227 6.83 -3.58 -7.58
C GLN A 227 6.36 -3.80 -6.14
N VAL A 228 7.08 -3.26 -5.15
CA VAL A 228 6.65 -3.29 -3.74
C VAL A 228 5.30 -2.59 -3.56
N TYR A 229 5.10 -1.43 -4.18
CA TYR A 229 3.83 -0.72 -4.11
C TYR A 229 2.69 -1.46 -4.80
N GLN A 230 2.96 -2.20 -5.87
CA GLN A 230 1.97 -3.11 -6.46
C GLN A 230 1.57 -4.20 -5.45
N CYS A 231 2.54 -4.89 -4.85
CA CYS A 231 2.26 -5.91 -3.85
C CYS A 231 1.47 -5.36 -2.64
N LEU A 232 1.81 -4.16 -2.15
CA LEU A 232 1.05 -3.52 -1.08
C LEU A 232 -0.39 -3.25 -1.48
N ALA A 233 -0.61 -2.77 -2.70
CA ALA A 233 -1.95 -2.50 -3.22
C ALA A 233 -2.78 -3.78 -3.36
N ASP A 234 -2.19 -4.86 -3.85
CA ASP A 234 -2.85 -6.15 -4.00
C ASP A 234 -3.23 -6.72 -2.62
N ARG A 235 -2.30 -6.68 -1.64
CA ARG A 235 -2.60 -7.13 -0.27
C ARG A 235 -3.64 -6.26 0.42
N LEU A 236 -3.64 -4.94 0.21
CA LEU A 236 -4.72 -4.05 0.71
C LEU A 236 -6.07 -4.38 0.06
N ALA A 237 -6.11 -4.63 -1.24
CA ALA A 237 -7.34 -5.02 -1.92
C ALA A 237 -7.86 -6.38 -1.42
N ASP A 238 -6.97 -7.32 -1.08
CA ASP A 238 -7.36 -8.60 -0.47
C ASP A 238 -7.88 -8.40 0.96
N ALA A 239 -7.23 -7.56 1.77
CA ALA A 239 -7.69 -7.24 3.13
C ALA A 239 -9.07 -6.59 3.11
N ILE A 240 -9.31 -5.63 2.21
CA ILE A 240 -10.63 -5.01 2.01
C ILE A 240 -11.66 -6.06 1.60
N ALA A 241 -11.33 -6.95 0.65
CA ALA A 241 -12.23 -8.00 0.21
C ALA A 241 -12.58 -8.97 1.36
N HIS A 242 -11.63 -9.29 2.21
CA HIS A 242 -11.85 -10.11 3.40
C HIS A 242 -12.76 -9.41 4.41
N ALA A 243 -12.48 -8.12 4.68
CA ALA A 243 -13.22 -7.29 5.63
C ALA A 243 -14.73 -7.17 5.32
N ILE A 244 -15.10 -7.18 4.04
CA ILE A 244 -16.49 -7.05 3.61
C ILE A 244 -17.23 -8.39 3.51
N THR A 245 -16.52 -9.52 3.53
CA THR A 245 -17.11 -10.87 3.45
C THR A 245 -17.28 -11.54 4.80
N THR A 246 -16.65 -11.00 5.84
CA THR A 246 -16.74 -11.53 7.21
C THR A 246 -18.01 -11.01 7.89
N PRO A 247 -18.91 -11.92 8.33
CA PRO A 247 -20.19 -11.58 8.95
C PRO A 247 -20.05 -10.91 10.32
#